data_9041ed00a964f76cfc614839264fb929
#
_entry.id   9041ed00a964f76cfc614839264fb929
#
_cell.length_a   1.000
_cell.length_b   1.000
_cell.length_c   1.000
_cell.angle_alpha   90.00
_cell.angle_beta   90.00
_cell.angle_gamma   90.00
#
_symmetry.space_group_name_H-M   'P 1'
#
loop_
_entity.id
_entity.type
_entity.pdbx_description
1 polymer ?
#
loop_
_entity_poly.entity_id
_entity_poly.type
_entity_poly.pdbx_seq_one_letter_code
_entity_poly.pdbx_strand_id
1 'polypeptide(L)'
;AAVIRIIAFNLPDPQDLHIPPAVMEAADLTKGMVLITGPAGSGKSTTMACIIDKINHSREGHIITLEDPLEYLHRHDKCIVSQREICTDTANYLVSLRATLRQSPDVILLGEMRDHETIQTAMTAAETGHLILSSLHTTGAANTISRIMDVFEPSQQHQIAIQLSMVLQTVISQQLVPDVNGHNIPVFEIMRLTPAIRNMIRDNKIYQIDGVIASSSQADMKSMDNSLLELYRNRQITKETALKYSSNPEMLKRKLL
;
A
#
# COMPACT_ATOMS: atom_id res chain seq x y z
N ALA A 1 -24.44 -22.05 14.29
CA ALA A 1 -23.08 -22.21 13.81
C ALA A 1 -22.30 -20.96 14.21
N ALA A 2 -21.07 -21.12 14.68
CA ALA A 2 -20.16 -20.01 14.98
C ALA A 2 -18.94 -20.14 14.05
N VAL A 3 -18.47 -19.02 13.52
CA VAL A 3 -17.21 -18.92 12.80
C VAL A 3 -16.25 -18.15 13.70
N ILE A 4 -15.15 -18.76 14.08
CA ILE A 4 -14.15 -18.16 14.97
C ILE A 4 -12.88 -17.92 14.16
N ARG A 5 -12.43 -16.66 14.08
CA ARG A 5 -11.14 -16.28 13.50
C ARG A 5 -10.12 -16.12 14.62
N ILE A 6 -9.03 -16.84 14.54
CA ILE A 6 -7.92 -16.72 15.50
C ILE A 6 -6.99 -15.64 14.95
N ILE A 7 -6.71 -14.61 15.77
CA ILE A 7 -5.76 -13.56 15.43
C ILE A 7 -4.33 -14.11 15.60
N ALA A 8 -3.48 -13.88 14.59
CA ALA A 8 -2.09 -14.34 14.65
C ALA A 8 -1.26 -13.44 15.57
N PHE A 9 -0.55 -14.05 16.54
CA PHE A 9 0.37 -13.38 17.44
C PHE A 9 1.80 -13.27 16.89
N ASN A 10 2.14 -14.14 15.95
CA ASN A 10 3.46 -14.14 15.33
C ASN A 10 3.33 -13.60 13.91
N LEU A 11 4.04 -12.52 13.65
CA LEU A 11 4.18 -11.98 12.30
C LEU A 11 5.14 -12.88 11.52
N PRO A 12 4.79 -13.24 10.27
CA PRO A 12 5.70 -13.99 9.42
C PRO A 12 6.88 -13.10 9.00
N ASP A 13 8.05 -13.71 8.79
CA ASP A 13 9.21 -13.00 8.24
C ASP A 13 8.90 -12.49 6.82
N PRO A 14 9.14 -11.20 6.52
CA PRO A 14 8.99 -10.67 5.15
C PRO A 14 9.78 -11.45 4.09
N GLN A 15 10.93 -12.05 4.44
CA GLN A 15 11.72 -12.87 3.53
C GLN A 15 11.01 -14.18 3.18
N ASP A 16 10.42 -14.85 4.16
CA ASP A 16 9.63 -16.07 3.97
C ASP A 16 8.39 -15.81 3.12
N LEU A 17 7.85 -14.60 3.21
CA LEU A 17 6.72 -14.13 2.40
C LEU A 17 7.14 -13.61 1.02
N HIS A 18 8.42 -13.63 0.66
CA HIS A 18 8.94 -13.09 -0.60
C HIS A 18 8.58 -11.61 -0.82
N ILE A 19 8.48 -10.83 0.27
CA ILE A 19 8.26 -9.38 0.18
C ILE A 19 9.59 -8.71 -0.19
N PRO A 20 9.66 -7.97 -1.31
CA PRO A 20 10.91 -7.36 -1.75
C PRO A 20 11.43 -6.32 -0.75
N PRO A 21 12.76 -6.15 -0.60
CA PRO A 21 13.36 -5.10 0.24
C PRO A 21 12.81 -3.71 -0.08
N ALA A 22 12.58 -3.39 -1.36
CA ALA A 22 12.02 -2.13 -1.81
C ALA A 22 10.62 -1.83 -1.22
N VAL A 23 9.80 -2.85 -0.95
CA VAL A 23 8.53 -2.70 -0.23
C VAL A 23 8.78 -2.34 1.22
N MET A 24 9.74 -3.02 1.85
CA MET A 24 10.08 -2.84 3.26
C MET A 24 10.77 -1.49 3.55
N GLU A 25 11.33 -0.81 2.53
CA GLU A 25 11.86 0.56 2.65
C GLU A 25 10.77 1.60 3.01
N ALA A 26 9.48 1.27 2.82
CA ALA A 26 8.39 2.10 3.32
C ALA A 26 8.47 2.34 4.84
N ALA A 27 9.07 1.42 5.59
CA ALA A 27 9.30 1.56 7.03
C ALA A 27 10.34 2.64 7.38
N ASP A 28 11.22 3.00 6.46
CA ASP A 28 12.29 3.98 6.69
C ASP A 28 11.79 5.43 6.52
N LEU A 29 10.57 5.59 6.01
CA LEU A 29 9.90 6.88 5.89
C LEU A 29 9.45 7.38 7.27
N THR A 30 9.54 8.70 7.47
CA THR A 30 9.13 9.35 8.74
C THR A 30 7.85 10.14 8.62
N LYS A 31 7.43 10.49 7.39
CA LYS A 31 6.22 11.28 7.11
C LYS A 31 5.72 11.03 5.70
N GLY A 32 4.50 11.48 5.45
CA GLY A 32 3.86 11.35 4.14
C GLY A 32 2.90 10.16 4.09
N MET A 33 2.52 9.74 2.90
CA MET A 33 1.51 8.69 2.69
C MET A 33 2.08 7.54 1.89
N VAL A 34 1.91 6.32 2.38
CA VAL A 34 2.20 5.06 1.70
C VAL A 34 0.90 4.29 1.50
N LEU A 35 0.64 3.88 0.27
CA LEU A 35 -0.57 3.15 -0.09
C LEU A 35 -0.23 1.72 -0.51
N ILE A 36 -0.85 0.74 0.16
CA ILE A 36 -0.76 -0.67 -0.20
C ILE A 36 -2.07 -1.07 -0.86
N THR A 37 -2.04 -1.44 -2.13
CA THR A 37 -3.24 -1.63 -2.94
C THR A 37 -3.32 -3.02 -3.57
N GLY A 38 -4.50 -3.40 -4.02
CA GLY A 38 -4.73 -4.70 -4.64
C GLY A 38 -6.07 -5.31 -4.26
N PRO A 39 -6.50 -6.40 -4.91
CA PRO A 39 -7.77 -7.05 -4.65
C PRO A 39 -7.88 -7.59 -3.22
N ALA A 40 -9.10 -7.93 -2.80
CA ALA A 40 -9.30 -8.63 -1.52
C ALA A 40 -8.51 -9.94 -1.51
N GLY A 41 -7.88 -10.26 -0.38
CA GLY A 41 -7.07 -11.47 -0.24
C GLY A 41 -5.69 -11.42 -0.90
N SER A 42 -5.23 -10.25 -1.38
CA SER A 42 -3.88 -10.12 -1.98
C SER A 42 -2.73 -10.02 -0.96
N GLY A 43 -3.02 -10.05 0.34
CA GLY A 43 -2.00 -10.01 1.41
C GLY A 43 -1.62 -8.60 1.86
N LYS A 44 -2.42 -7.56 1.55
CA LYS A 44 -2.16 -6.16 1.94
C LYS A 44 -1.94 -5.99 3.44
N SER A 45 -2.85 -6.55 4.25
CA SER A 45 -2.78 -6.45 5.72
C SER A 45 -1.49 -7.09 6.25
N THR A 46 -1.08 -8.22 5.68
CA THR A 46 0.17 -8.90 6.04
C THR A 46 1.38 -8.02 5.71
N THR A 47 1.41 -7.43 4.51
CA THR A 47 2.50 -6.52 4.11
C THR A 47 2.53 -5.27 5.00
N MET A 48 1.38 -4.67 5.31
CA MET A 48 1.29 -3.54 6.25
C MET A 48 1.79 -3.93 7.65
N ALA A 49 1.40 -5.10 8.14
CA ALA A 49 1.84 -5.59 9.44
C ALA A 49 3.36 -5.78 9.50
N CYS A 50 3.99 -6.32 8.44
CA CYS A 50 5.44 -6.43 8.33
C CYS A 50 6.13 -5.05 8.33
N ILE A 51 5.57 -4.05 7.64
CA ILE A 51 6.10 -2.69 7.63
C ILE A 51 6.01 -2.07 9.04
N ILE A 52 4.85 -2.19 9.72
CA ILE A 52 4.65 -1.71 11.09
C ILE A 52 5.63 -2.39 12.05
N ASP A 53 5.82 -3.69 11.92
CA ASP A 53 6.75 -4.45 12.76
C ASP A 53 8.20 -3.96 12.57
N LYS A 54 8.64 -3.76 11.32
CA LYS A 54 9.95 -3.18 11.02
C LYS A 54 10.11 -1.78 11.64
N ILE A 55 9.09 -0.91 11.58
CA ILE A 55 9.12 0.40 12.22
C ILE A 55 9.29 0.24 13.74
N ASN A 56 8.47 -0.62 14.35
CA ASN A 56 8.46 -0.87 15.78
C ASN A 56 9.81 -1.36 16.32
N HIS A 57 10.54 -2.16 15.54
CA HIS A 57 11.88 -2.65 15.89
C HIS A 57 13.02 -1.67 15.54
N SER A 58 12.78 -0.69 14.64
CA SER A 58 13.86 0.17 14.11
C SER A 58 14.03 1.48 14.87
N ARG A 59 12.95 2.11 15.32
CA ARG A 59 12.97 3.46 15.91
C ARG A 59 11.95 3.62 17.03
N GLU A 60 12.20 4.58 17.92
CA GLU A 60 11.24 4.99 18.95
C GLU A 60 10.12 5.82 18.34
N GLY A 61 8.90 5.70 18.91
CA GLY A 61 7.75 6.47 18.48
C GLY A 61 6.41 5.90 18.96
N HIS A 62 5.32 6.50 18.50
CA HIS A 62 3.95 6.07 18.77
C HIS A 62 3.27 5.65 17.47
N ILE A 63 2.92 4.38 17.36
CA ILE A 63 2.19 3.81 16.23
C ILE A 63 0.74 3.62 16.68
N ILE A 64 -0.21 4.14 15.88
CA ILE A 64 -1.64 3.89 16.12
C ILE A 64 -2.21 3.20 14.89
N THR A 65 -2.87 2.05 15.08
CA THR A 65 -3.57 1.35 14.01
C THR A 65 -5.07 1.45 14.19
N LEU A 66 -5.78 1.65 13.08
CA LEU A 66 -7.23 1.69 12.98
C LEU A 66 -7.65 0.65 11.94
N GLU A 67 -8.28 -0.44 12.37
CA GLU A 67 -8.50 -1.63 11.53
C GLU A 67 -9.92 -2.17 11.66
N ASP A 68 -10.40 -2.89 10.64
CA ASP A 68 -11.74 -3.49 10.59
C ASP A 68 -11.72 -4.86 9.85
N PRO A 69 -11.61 -5.97 10.59
CA PRO A 69 -11.15 -6.11 11.98
C PRO A 69 -9.62 -6.12 12.12
N LEU A 70 -9.12 -6.22 13.35
CA LEU A 70 -7.70 -6.49 13.63
C LEU A 70 -7.31 -7.87 13.06
N GLU A 71 -6.23 -7.91 12.26
CA GLU A 71 -5.71 -9.17 11.70
C GLU A 71 -4.44 -9.66 12.38
N TYR A 72 -3.60 -8.74 12.86
CA TYR A 72 -2.34 -9.00 13.54
C TYR A 72 -2.24 -8.21 14.83
N LEU A 73 -1.65 -8.80 15.88
CA LEU A 73 -1.35 -8.11 17.12
C LEU A 73 0.14 -7.76 17.19
N HIS A 74 0.41 -6.48 17.42
CA HIS A 74 1.75 -5.95 17.59
C HIS A 74 2.07 -5.78 19.08
N ARG A 75 3.22 -6.30 19.50
CA ARG A 75 3.74 -6.02 20.85
C ARG A 75 4.49 -4.69 20.84
N HIS A 76 4.51 -4.00 21.96
CA HIS A 76 5.42 -2.87 22.14
C HIS A 76 6.87 -3.36 22.08
N ASP A 77 7.72 -2.63 21.37
CA ASP A 77 9.19 -2.79 21.42
C ASP A 77 9.81 -1.40 21.56
N LYS A 78 10.40 -0.83 20.54
CA LYS A 78 10.88 0.57 20.58
C LYS A 78 9.74 1.57 20.47
N CYS A 79 8.66 1.20 19.78
CA CYS A 79 7.45 2.01 19.71
C CYS A 79 6.43 1.60 20.76
N ILE A 80 5.61 2.57 21.18
CA ILE A 80 4.31 2.29 21.78
C ILE A 80 3.35 2.00 20.63
N VAL A 81 2.67 0.85 20.64
CA VAL A 81 1.70 0.47 19.61
C VAL A 81 0.31 0.43 20.21
N SER A 82 -0.59 1.29 19.71
CA SER A 82 -1.98 1.38 20.12
C SER A 82 -2.88 0.92 18.97
N GLN A 83 -3.49 -0.25 19.10
CA GLN A 83 -4.38 -0.81 18.06
C GLN A 83 -5.84 -0.60 18.44
N ARG A 84 -6.67 -0.23 17.48
CA ARG A 84 -8.11 -0.03 17.65
C ARG A 84 -8.89 -0.69 16.54
N GLU A 85 -9.89 -1.44 16.93
CA GLU A 85 -10.83 -2.07 16.02
C GLU A 85 -12.05 -1.19 15.83
N ILE A 86 -12.42 -0.96 14.57
CA ILE A 86 -13.61 -0.19 14.19
C ILE A 86 -14.85 -0.98 14.64
N CYS A 87 -15.88 -0.28 15.07
CA CYS A 87 -17.12 -0.80 15.64
C CYS A 87 -16.97 -1.52 17.00
N THR A 88 -15.76 -1.77 17.48
CA THR A 88 -15.49 -2.35 18.80
C THR A 88 -14.94 -1.28 19.74
N ASP A 89 -13.81 -0.67 19.38
CA ASP A 89 -13.11 0.33 20.20
C ASP A 89 -13.48 1.77 19.81
N THR A 90 -13.97 1.96 18.59
CA THR A 90 -14.31 3.27 18.01
C THR A 90 -15.44 3.15 16.99
N ALA A 91 -16.19 4.23 16.79
CA ALA A 91 -17.39 4.21 15.96
C ALA A 91 -17.10 4.03 14.46
N ASN A 92 -16.08 4.70 13.92
CA ASN A 92 -15.70 4.65 12.51
C ASN A 92 -14.29 5.21 12.30
N TYR A 93 -13.76 5.05 11.07
CA TYR A 93 -12.42 5.51 10.69
C TYR A 93 -12.22 7.02 10.89
N LEU A 94 -13.15 7.85 10.45
CA LEU A 94 -13.01 9.32 10.51
C LEU A 94 -12.93 9.82 11.94
N VAL A 95 -13.86 9.38 12.81
CA VAL A 95 -13.88 9.76 14.24
C VAL A 95 -12.59 9.31 14.93
N SER A 96 -12.16 8.09 14.65
CA SER A 96 -10.95 7.53 15.22
C SER A 96 -9.70 8.27 14.75
N LEU A 97 -9.59 8.56 13.45
CA LEU A 97 -8.46 9.29 12.88
C LEU A 97 -8.35 10.71 13.49
N ARG A 98 -9.46 11.43 13.58
CA ARG A 98 -9.49 12.77 14.22
C ARG A 98 -9.06 12.72 15.69
N ALA A 99 -9.45 11.69 16.43
CA ALA A 99 -9.02 11.48 17.81
C ALA A 99 -7.54 11.11 17.92
N THR A 100 -7.05 10.29 16.98
CA THR A 100 -5.66 9.85 16.89
C THR A 100 -4.70 11.03 16.73
N LEU A 101 -5.03 12.02 15.90
CA LEU A 101 -4.19 13.21 15.68
C LEU A 101 -3.94 14.05 16.96
N ARG A 102 -4.70 13.83 18.04
CA ARG A 102 -4.51 14.49 19.35
C ARG A 102 -3.67 13.65 20.34
N GLN A 103 -3.14 12.50 19.89
CA GLN A 103 -2.42 11.56 20.74
C GLN A 103 -0.93 11.50 20.41
N SER A 104 -0.43 12.51 19.67
CA SER A 104 0.98 12.60 19.24
C SER A 104 1.48 11.30 18.56
N PRO A 105 0.80 10.78 17.54
CA PRO A 105 1.28 9.63 16.78
C PRO A 105 2.40 10.04 15.86
N ASP A 106 3.37 9.16 15.65
CA ASP A 106 4.38 9.28 14.59
C ASP A 106 3.90 8.55 13.33
N VAL A 107 3.24 7.41 13.51
CA VAL A 107 2.74 6.54 12.45
C VAL A 107 1.28 6.20 12.69
N ILE A 108 0.47 6.35 11.65
CA ILE A 108 -0.95 5.97 11.66
C ILE A 108 -1.19 4.95 10.56
N LEU A 109 -1.65 3.75 10.92
CA LEU A 109 -2.15 2.78 9.96
C LEU A 109 -3.68 2.90 9.90
N LEU A 110 -4.19 3.17 8.70
CA LEU A 110 -5.61 3.11 8.38
C LEU A 110 -5.85 1.83 7.57
N GLY A 111 -6.63 0.90 8.10
CA GLY A 111 -6.94 -0.35 7.41
C GLY A 111 -7.39 -0.10 5.97
N GLU A 112 -8.27 0.87 5.77
CA GLU A 112 -8.69 1.33 4.46
C GLU A 112 -9.21 2.78 4.46
N MET A 113 -9.21 3.41 3.28
CA MET A 113 -9.80 4.73 3.04
C MET A 113 -10.88 4.60 1.97
N ARG A 114 -12.16 4.78 2.35
CA ARG A 114 -13.31 4.61 1.44
C ARG A 114 -13.98 5.91 1.04
N ASP A 115 -14.00 6.89 1.93
CA ASP A 115 -14.74 8.14 1.79
C ASP A 115 -13.83 9.36 1.73
N HIS A 116 -14.35 10.45 1.14
CA HIS A 116 -13.60 11.69 0.91
C HIS A 116 -13.12 12.34 2.21
N GLU A 117 -13.90 12.29 3.30
CA GLU A 117 -13.51 12.94 4.57
C GLU A 117 -12.34 12.21 5.24
N THR A 118 -12.35 10.87 5.21
CA THR A 118 -11.26 10.05 5.72
C THR A 118 -9.98 10.27 4.90
N ILE A 119 -10.09 10.28 3.56
CA ILE A 119 -8.95 10.53 2.66
C ILE A 119 -8.37 11.92 2.91
N GLN A 120 -9.20 12.96 2.97
CA GLN A 120 -8.75 14.33 3.19
C GLN A 120 -8.10 14.51 4.56
N THR A 121 -8.66 13.90 5.60
CA THR A 121 -8.09 13.96 6.96
C THR A 121 -6.73 13.24 7.00
N ALA A 122 -6.60 12.09 6.33
CA ALA A 122 -5.34 11.36 6.22
C ALA A 122 -4.27 12.16 5.45
N MET A 123 -4.64 12.81 4.34
CA MET A 123 -3.72 13.69 3.61
C MET A 123 -3.26 14.87 4.48
N THR A 124 -4.17 15.50 5.21
CA THR A 124 -3.82 16.60 6.12
C THR A 124 -2.89 16.13 7.24
N ALA A 125 -3.11 14.92 7.79
CA ALA A 125 -2.19 14.32 8.75
C ALA A 125 -0.79 14.09 8.15
N ALA A 126 -0.72 13.61 6.91
CA ALA A 126 0.55 13.42 6.22
C ALA A 126 1.29 14.75 5.96
N GLU A 127 0.56 15.83 5.65
CA GLU A 127 1.13 17.18 5.50
C GLU A 127 1.70 17.73 6.82
N THR A 128 1.04 17.41 7.93
CA THR A 128 1.46 17.88 9.26
C THR A 128 2.57 17.03 9.89
N GLY A 129 3.15 16.10 9.14
CA GLY A 129 4.37 15.40 9.52
C GLY A 129 4.20 13.96 9.98
N HIS A 130 3.01 13.39 9.93
CA HIS A 130 2.75 11.99 10.28
C HIS A 130 3.05 11.06 9.09
N LEU A 131 3.47 9.83 9.37
CA LEU A 131 3.52 8.76 8.37
C LEU A 131 2.16 8.04 8.35
N ILE A 132 1.48 8.08 7.22
CA ILE A 132 0.21 7.40 6.99
C ILE A 132 0.46 6.16 6.15
N LEU A 133 0.08 5.00 6.67
CA LEU A 133 -0.02 3.74 5.93
C LEU A 133 -1.49 3.42 5.73
N SER A 134 -1.91 3.14 4.50
CA SER A 134 -3.31 2.75 4.26
C SER A 134 -3.46 1.82 3.08
N SER A 135 -4.62 1.17 2.98
CA SER A 135 -4.94 0.31 1.85
C SER A 135 -6.11 0.81 1.01
N LEU A 136 -6.08 0.41 -0.28
CA LEU A 136 -7.20 0.52 -1.21
C LEU A 136 -7.34 -0.80 -2.00
N HIS A 137 -8.53 -1.00 -2.59
CA HIS A 137 -8.82 -2.21 -3.38
C HIS A 137 -8.54 -2.04 -4.89
N THR A 138 -7.82 -1.00 -5.28
CA THR A 138 -7.41 -0.74 -6.66
C THR A 138 -6.20 -1.59 -7.05
N THR A 139 -6.06 -1.88 -8.34
CA THR A 139 -4.87 -2.52 -8.91
C THR A 139 -4.12 -1.51 -9.76
N GLY A 140 -2.83 -1.35 -9.50
CA GLY A 140 -1.95 -0.40 -10.20
C GLY A 140 -1.90 0.98 -9.54
N ALA A 141 -0.74 1.62 -9.62
CA ALA A 141 -0.48 2.90 -8.97
C ALA A 141 -1.26 4.05 -9.62
N ALA A 142 -1.29 4.13 -10.94
CA ALA A 142 -2.05 5.15 -11.66
C ALA A 142 -3.54 5.06 -11.34
N ASN A 143 -4.13 3.87 -11.39
CA ASN A 143 -5.53 3.66 -11.03
C ASN A 143 -5.84 4.02 -9.58
N THR A 144 -4.89 3.78 -8.67
CA THR A 144 -5.02 4.16 -7.26
C THR A 144 -5.12 5.67 -7.10
N ILE A 145 -4.24 6.41 -7.76
CA ILE A 145 -4.25 7.88 -7.76
C ILE A 145 -5.55 8.41 -8.37
N SER A 146 -5.97 7.90 -9.53
CA SER A 146 -7.25 8.27 -10.16
C SER A 146 -8.42 8.01 -9.22
N ARG A 147 -8.46 6.84 -8.56
CA ARG A 147 -9.54 6.48 -7.63
C ARG A 147 -9.63 7.43 -6.43
N ILE A 148 -8.50 7.87 -5.88
CA ILE A 148 -8.49 8.88 -4.81
C ILE A 148 -9.07 10.19 -5.32
N MET A 149 -8.68 10.62 -6.52
CA MET A 149 -9.19 11.86 -7.13
C MET A 149 -10.70 11.81 -7.39
N ASP A 150 -11.20 10.66 -7.88
CA ASP A 150 -12.60 10.46 -8.28
C ASP A 150 -13.59 10.47 -7.10
N VAL A 151 -13.10 10.32 -5.87
CA VAL A 151 -13.94 10.40 -4.65
C VAL A 151 -14.37 11.85 -4.36
N PHE A 152 -13.65 12.83 -4.90
CA PHE A 152 -13.91 14.25 -4.69
C PHE A 152 -14.68 14.91 -5.84
N GLU A 153 -15.47 15.92 -5.49
CA GLU A 153 -16.18 16.72 -6.48
C GLU A 153 -15.22 17.33 -7.51
N PRO A 154 -15.60 17.45 -8.79
CA PRO A 154 -14.73 17.97 -9.85
C PRO A 154 -14.07 19.32 -9.53
N SER A 155 -14.78 20.19 -8.81
CA SER A 155 -14.27 21.50 -8.35
C SER A 155 -13.12 21.40 -7.35
N GLN A 156 -12.99 20.30 -6.65
CA GLN A 156 -11.97 20.04 -5.60
C GLN A 156 -10.78 19.25 -6.14
N GLN A 157 -10.96 18.50 -7.22
CA GLN A 157 -9.95 17.53 -7.71
C GLN A 157 -8.59 18.17 -7.98
N HIS A 158 -8.54 19.40 -8.50
CA HIS A 158 -7.25 20.08 -8.73
C HIS A 158 -6.50 20.35 -7.42
N GLN A 159 -7.19 20.81 -6.38
CA GLN A 159 -6.60 21.05 -5.07
C GLN A 159 -6.11 19.74 -4.44
N ILE A 160 -6.92 18.68 -4.55
CA ILE A 160 -6.58 17.34 -4.07
C ILE A 160 -5.36 16.78 -4.81
N ALA A 161 -5.25 16.97 -6.13
CA ALA A 161 -4.08 16.59 -6.91
C ALA A 161 -2.80 17.25 -6.40
N ILE A 162 -2.86 18.56 -6.13
CA ILE A 162 -1.73 19.29 -5.56
C ILE A 162 -1.36 18.71 -4.20
N GLN A 163 -2.33 18.55 -3.30
CA GLN A 163 -2.11 18.02 -1.96
C GLN A 163 -1.55 16.58 -1.99
N LEU A 164 -2.18 15.69 -2.77
CA LEU A 164 -1.71 14.31 -2.93
C LEU A 164 -0.29 14.27 -3.50
N SER A 165 0.03 15.12 -4.48
CA SER A 165 1.37 15.20 -5.06
C SER A 165 2.46 15.60 -4.04
N MET A 166 2.10 16.28 -2.94
CA MET A 166 3.04 16.68 -1.89
C MET A 166 3.24 15.60 -0.84
N VAL A 167 2.18 14.86 -0.49
CA VAL A 167 2.21 13.91 0.63
C VAL A 167 2.47 12.47 0.22
N LEU A 168 2.07 12.05 -0.98
CA LEU A 168 2.28 10.68 -1.45
C LEU A 168 3.77 10.38 -1.55
N GLN A 169 4.21 9.24 -1.02
CA GLN A 169 5.60 8.78 -1.08
C GLN A 169 5.72 7.54 -1.96
N THR A 170 4.83 6.57 -1.76
CA THR A 170 4.90 5.28 -2.43
C THR A 170 3.50 4.70 -2.62
N VAL A 171 3.27 4.06 -3.76
CA VAL A 171 2.14 3.15 -3.97
C VAL A 171 2.71 1.75 -4.26
N ILE A 172 2.27 0.78 -3.48
CA ILE A 172 2.64 -0.63 -3.59
C ILE A 172 1.38 -1.39 -3.99
N SER A 173 1.28 -1.81 -5.24
CA SER A 173 0.16 -2.63 -5.70
C SER A 173 0.55 -4.10 -5.64
N GLN A 174 -0.26 -4.91 -4.97
CA GLN A 174 0.04 -6.31 -4.65
C GLN A 174 -1.03 -7.26 -5.17
N GLN A 175 -0.59 -8.37 -5.77
CA GLN A 175 -1.42 -9.50 -6.13
C GLN A 175 -0.80 -10.78 -5.58
N LEU A 176 -1.63 -11.81 -5.36
CA LEU A 176 -1.18 -13.18 -5.13
C LEU A 176 -1.42 -13.98 -6.40
N VAL A 177 -0.38 -14.64 -6.88
CA VAL A 177 -0.44 -15.47 -8.10
C VAL A 177 -0.03 -16.90 -7.78
N PRO A 178 -0.63 -17.91 -8.42
CA PRO A 178 -0.21 -19.30 -8.22
C PRO A 178 1.18 -19.53 -8.83
N ASP A 179 2.07 -20.16 -8.06
CA ASP A 179 3.34 -20.67 -8.53
C ASP A 179 3.16 -21.98 -9.32
N VAL A 180 4.25 -22.55 -9.81
CA VAL A 180 4.24 -23.82 -10.56
C VAL A 180 3.85 -25.03 -9.70
N ASN A 181 3.88 -24.91 -8.37
CA ASN A 181 3.50 -25.95 -7.41
C ASN A 181 2.06 -25.75 -6.87
N GLY A 182 1.38 -24.67 -7.28
CA GLY A 182 0.02 -24.35 -6.82
C GLY A 182 -0.03 -23.54 -5.52
N HIS A 183 1.10 -23.08 -4.97
CA HIS A 183 1.12 -22.16 -3.84
C HIS A 183 0.94 -20.71 -4.33
N ASN A 184 0.42 -19.86 -3.48
CA ASN A 184 0.31 -18.43 -3.79
C ASN A 184 1.61 -17.70 -3.43
N ILE A 185 2.17 -16.95 -4.39
CA ILE A 185 3.30 -16.06 -4.18
C ILE A 185 2.89 -14.60 -4.45
N PRO A 186 3.37 -13.63 -3.67
CA PRO A 186 3.06 -12.23 -3.88
C PRO A 186 3.83 -11.66 -5.07
N VAL A 187 3.16 -10.80 -5.82
CA VAL A 187 3.75 -10.02 -6.91
C VAL A 187 3.45 -8.55 -6.67
N PHE A 188 4.44 -7.70 -6.87
CA PHE A 188 4.35 -6.30 -6.54
C PHE A 188 4.62 -5.40 -7.75
N GLU A 189 3.81 -4.36 -7.88
CA GLU A 189 4.16 -3.14 -8.57
C GLU A 189 4.54 -2.11 -7.51
N ILE A 190 5.65 -1.42 -7.70
CA ILE A 190 6.16 -0.41 -6.77
C ILE A 190 6.35 0.89 -7.52
N MET A 191 5.65 1.92 -7.09
CA MET A 191 5.81 3.29 -7.57
C MET A 191 6.37 4.15 -6.44
N ARG A 192 7.55 4.73 -6.64
CA ARG A 192 8.09 5.80 -5.79
C ARG A 192 7.73 7.17 -6.37
N LEU A 193 7.42 8.11 -5.50
CA LEU A 193 7.12 9.47 -5.94
C LEU A 193 8.40 10.21 -6.36
N THR A 194 8.65 10.24 -7.66
CA THR A 194 9.70 11.06 -8.25
C THR A 194 9.20 12.49 -8.57
N PRO A 195 10.08 13.49 -8.80
CA PRO A 195 9.66 14.79 -9.26
C PRO A 195 8.81 14.77 -10.54
N ALA A 196 9.09 13.84 -11.45
CA ALA A 196 8.32 13.66 -12.69
C ALA A 196 6.89 13.18 -12.37
N ILE A 197 6.74 12.13 -11.55
CA ILE A 197 5.43 11.59 -11.17
C ILE A 197 4.64 12.64 -10.36
N ARG A 198 5.30 13.38 -9.47
CA ARG A 198 4.70 14.49 -8.73
C ARG A 198 4.06 15.53 -9.67
N ASN A 199 4.76 15.93 -10.71
CA ASN A 199 4.24 16.85 -11.71
C ASN A 199 3.08 16.23 -12.50
N MET A 200 3.16 14.94 -12.85
CA MET A 200 2.07 14.25 -13.56
C MET A 200 0.80 14.20 -12.72
N ILE A 201 0.89 13.97 -11.41
CA ILE A 201 -0.27 13.99 -10.50
C ILE A 201 -0.85 15.41 -10.46
N ARG A 202 -0.02 16.42 -10.21
CA ARG A 202 -0.45 17.81 -10.11
C ARG A 202 -1.12 18.33 -11.38
N ASP A 203 -0.58 17.93 -12.55
CA ASP A 203 -1.05 18.38 -13.87
C ASP A 203 -2.17 17.46 -14.43
N ASN A 204 -2.68 16.52 -13.64
CA ASN A 204 -3.70 15.52 -14.02
C ASN A 204 -3.30 14.66 -15.24
N LYS A 205 -2.01 14.32 -15.36
CA LYS A 205 -1.44 13.46 -16.41
C LYS A 205 -1.19 12.03 -15.88
N ILE A 206 -2.10 11.53 -15.05
CA ILE A 206 -1.97 10.25 -14.33
C ILE A 206 -1.76 9.08 -15.29
N TYR A 207 -2.37 9.12 -16.49
CA TYR A 207 -2.25 8.09 -17.52
C TYR A 207 -0.80 7.86 -18.03
N GLN A 208 0.14 8.79 -17.76
CA GLN A 208 1.54 8.65 -18.14
C GLN A 208 2.37 7.89 -17.09
N ILE A 209 1.86 7.73 -15.87
CA ILE A 209 2.61 7.18 -14.75
C ILE A 209 3.02 5.73 -15.01
N ASP A 210 2.13 4.90 -15.58
CA ASP A 210 2.44 3.49 -15.89
C ASP A 210 3.63 3.37 -16.86
N GLY A 211 3.74 4.28 -17.83
CA GLY A 211 4.88 4.35 -18.75
C GLY A 211 6.19 4.66 -18.02
N VAL A 212 6.14 5.56 -17.03
CA VAL A 212 7.33 5.91 -16.23
C VAL A 212 7.76 4.73 -15.35
N ILE A 213 6.81 4.05 -14.69
CA ILE A 213 7.11 2.87 -13.87
C ILE A 213 7.70 1.75 -14.75
N ALA A 214 7.08 1.48 -15.92
CA ALA A 214 7.50 0.40 -16.81
C ALA A 214 8.89 0.61 -17.42
N SER A 215 9.29 1.87 -17.62
CA SER A 215 10.60 2.26 -18.20
C SER A 215 11.68 2.51 -17.13
N SER A 216 11.33 2.48 -15.85
CA SER A 216 12.29 2.73 -14.78
C SER A 216 13.34 1.63 -14.72
N SER A 217 14.61 2.04 -14.57
CA SER A 217 15.73 1.15 -14.26
C SER A 217 16.09 1.13 -12.77
N GLN A 218 15.35 1.88 -11.94
CA GLN A 218 15.58 1.95 -10.50
C GLN A 218 15.09 0.65 -9.83
N ALA A 219 15.89 0.14 -8.90
CA ALA A 219 15.58 -1.11 -8.21
C ALA A 219 14.33 -1.01 -7.31
N ASP A 220 14.00 0.19 -6.85
CA ASP A 220 12.88 0.51 -5.97
C ASP A 220 11.60 0.93 -6.71
N MET A 221 11.60 0.89 -8.06
CA MET A 221 10.44 1.16 -8.91
C MET A 221 10.28 0.05 -9.95
N LYS A 222 9.15 -0.66 -9.93
CA LYS A 222 8.92 -1.83 -10.77
C LYS A 222 7.46 -1.97 -11.15
N SER A 223 7.17 -2.20 -12.44
CA SER A 223 5.81 -2.47 -12.88
C SER A 223 5.37 -3.91 -12.57
N MET A 224 4.07 -4.13 -12.46
CA MET A 224 3.50 -5.47 -12.28
C MET A 224 3.98 -6.43 -13.36
N ASP A 225 3.98 -6.00 -14.62
CA ASP A 225 4.40 -6.83 -15.75
C ASP A 225 5.89 -7.20 -15.71
N ASN A 226 6.76 -6.28 -15.25
CA ASN A 226 8.18 -6.60 -15.09
C ASN A 226 8.41 -7.58 -13.92
N SER A 227 7.61 -7.48 -12.84
CA SER A 227 7.66 -8.44 -11.74
C SER A 227 7.20 -9.83 -12.18
N LEU A 228 6.10 -9.91 -12.92
CA LEU A 228 5.61 -11.17 -13.50
C LEU A 228 6.59 -11.79 -14.49
N LEU A 229 7.22 -10.97 -15.34
CA LEU A 229 8.24 -11.41 -16.28
C LEU A 229 9.45 -12.04 -15.59
N GLU A 230 9.88 -11.45 -14.47
CA GLU A 230 10.99 -11.98 -13.67
C GLU A 230 10.62 -13.32 -13.03
N LEU A 231 9.43 -13.45 -12.43
CA LEU A 231 8.96 -14.71 -11.87
C LEU A 231 8.87 -15.81 -12.94
N TYR A 232 8.40 -15.46 -14.14
CA TYR A 232 8.37 -16.41 -15.27
C TYR A 232 9.78 -16.84 -15.69
N ARG A 233 10.73 -15.90 -15.85
CA ARG A 233 12.13 -16.20 -16.20
C ARG A 233 12.81 -17.08 -15.15
N ASN A 234 12.47 -16.87 -13.88
CA ASN A 234 12.93 -17.70 -12.76
C ASN A 234 12.17 -19.03 -12.63
N ARG A 235 11.26 -19.34 -13.59
CA ARG A 235 10.43 -20.56 -13.62
C ARG A 235 9.57 -20.77 -12.38
N GLN A 236 9.23 -19.68 -11.70
CA GLN A 236 8.38 -19.71 -10.52
C GLN A 236 6.88 -19.71 -10.87
N ILE A 237 6.51 -19.12 -12.03
CA ILE A 237 5.14 -19.10 -12.54
C ILE A 237 5.09 -19.56 -13.99
N THR A 238 3.90 -19.98 -14.45
CA THR A 238 3.69 -20.35 -15.86
C THR A 238 3.47 -19.11 -16.74
N LYS A 239 3.58 -19.28 -18.06
CA LYS A 239 3.26 -18.23 -19.04
C LYS A 239 1.80 -17.79 -18.92
N GLU A 240 0.89 -18.74 -18.73
CA GLU A 240 -0.54 -18.50 -18.58
C GLU A 240 -0.81 -17.64 -17.32
N THR A 241 -0.16 -17.98 -16.20
CA THR A 241 -0.24 -17.19 -14.97
C THR A 241 0.26 -15.76 -15.21
N ALA A 242 1.44 -15.60 -15.83
CA ALA A 242 1.99 -14.28 -16.11
C ALA A 242 1.03 -13.42 -16.94
N LEU A 243 0.45 -13.97 -18.02
CA LEU A 243 -0.50 -13.25 -18.88
C LEU A 243 -1.83 -12.94 -18.18
N LYS A 244 -2.33 -13.85 -17.35
CA LYS A 244 -3.60 -13.69 -16.63
C LYS A 244 -3.57 -12.53 -15.63
N TYR A 245 -2.43 -12.32 -14.97
CA TYR A 245 -2.28 -11.32 -13.91
C TYR A 245 -1.58 -10.03 -14.39
N SER A 246 -1.21 -9.96 -15.68
CA SER A 246 -0.57 -8.81 -16.31
C SER A 246 -1.51 -7.61 -16.42
N SER A 247 -0.95 -6.42 -16.26
CA SER A 247 -1.63 -5.15 -16.53
C SER A 247 -1.74 -4.88 -18.04
N ASN A 248 -0.78 -5.37 -18.85
CA ASN A 248 -0.79 -5.27 -20.31
C ASN A 248 -0.35 -6.60 -20.96
N PRO A 249 -1.30 -7.56 -21.09
CA PRO A 249 -1.01 -8.90 -21.61
C PRO A 249 -0.39 -8.91 -23.01
N GLU A 250 -0.78 -7.98 -23.90
CA GLU A 250 -0.28 -7.90 -25.27
C GLU A 250 1.20 -7.50 -25.31
N MET A 251 1.60 -6.53 -24.47
CA MET A 251 3.01 -6.15 -24.36
C MET A 251 3.83 -7.24 -23.67
N LEU A 252 3.29 -7.82 -22.60
CA LEU A 252 4.00 -8.88 -21.87
C LEU A 252 4.21 -10.10 -22.76
N LYS A 253 3.22 -10.51 -23.55
CA LYS A 253 3.31 -11.64 -24.49
C LYS A 253 4.51 -11.53 -25.44
N ARG A 254 4.83 -10.32 -25.91
CA ARG A 254 6.00 -10.07 -26.80
C ARG A 254 7.34 -10.25 -26.06
N LYS A 255 7.37 -10.04 -24.74
CA LYS A 255 8.57 -10.23 -23.92
C LYS A 255 8.75 -11.66 -23.41
N LEU A 256 7.71 -12.50 -23.55
CA LEU A 256 7.68 -13.91 -23.13
C LEU A 256 8.00 -14.87 -24.30
N LEU A 257 8.27 -14.36 -25.49
CA LEU A 257 8.78 -15.09 -26.65
C LEU A 257 10.28 -15.22 -26.56
#